data_8af59c18dfe991912891afe61f959b63
#
_entry.id   8af59c18dfe991912891afe61f959b63
#
_cell.length_a   1.000
_cell.length_b   1.000
_cell.length_c   1.000
_cell.angle_alpha   90.00
_cell.angle_beta   90.00
_cell.angle_gamma   90.00
#
_symmetry.space_group_name_H-M   'P 1'
#
loop_
_entity.id
_entity.type
_entity.pdbx_description
1 polymer ?
#
loop_
_entity_poly.entity_id
_entity_poly.type
_entity_poly.pdbx_seq_one_letter_code
_entity_poly.pdbx_strand_id
1 'polypeptide(L)'
;MGGGGVGLRLALVGARLAATAGARQGGSGPGSRSLSAMSSQSHWLTTEERTQVLLDLKASGWSELGERDAIYKEFNFKTFNQAFGFMTRVALQAEKMNHHPEWFNVYNKVQITLISHDCGGLTKRDVKLAQFIDKAAASV
;
A
#
# COMPACT_ATOMS: atom_id res chain seq x y z
N MET A 1 -13.59 -13.74 -13.65
CA MET A 1 -12.34 -14.36 -13.40
C MET A 1 -11.16 -13.73 -14.08
N GLY A 2 -11.21 -13.33 -15.32
CA GLY A 2 -10.09 -12.68 -15.98
C GLY A 2 -9.76 -11.29 -15.44
N GLY A 3 -10.71 -10.66 -14.78
CA GLY A 3 -10.54 -9.29 -14.30
C GLY A 3 -9.45 -9.11 -13.26
N GLY A 4 -9.27 -10.10 -12.40
CA GLY A 4 -8.23 -10.01 -11.38
C GLY A 4 -6.84 -9.95 -11.97
N GLY A 5 -6.60 -10.71 -13.03
CA GLY A 5 -5.30 -10.68 -13.70
C GLY A 5 -5.01 -9.34 -14.37
N VAL A 6 -6.03 -8.73 -14.92
CA VAL A 6 -5.88 -7.41 -15.55
C VAL A 6 -5.52 -6.36 -14.49
N GLY A 7 -6.17 -6.40 -13.34
CA GLY A 7 -5.85 -5.47 -12.26
C GLY A 7 -4.41 -5.57 -11.80
N LEU A 8 -3.91 -6.79 -11.66
CA LEU A 8 -2.52 -7.01 -11.25
C LEU A 8 -1.54 -6.45 -12.27
N ARG A 9 -1.84 -6.61 -13.57
CA ARG A 9 -0.96 -6.08 -14.60
C ARG A 9 -0.88 -4.56 -14.56
N LEU A 10 -2.00 -3.90 -14.33
CA LEU A 10 -2.02 -2.44 -14.22
C LEU A 10 -1.16 -1.98 -13.05
N ALA A 11 -1.24 -2.67 -11.93
CA ALA A 11 -0.43 -2.32 -10.77
C ALA A 11 1.07 -2.44 -11.07
N LEU A 12 1.47 -3.49 -11.77
CA LEU A 12 2.88 -3.69 -12.13
C LEU A 12 3.38 -2.59 -13.05
N VAL A 13 2.56 -2.20 -14.05
CA VAL A 13 2.94 -1.12 -14.96
C VAL A 13 3.13 0.18 -14.17
N GLY A 14 2.21 0.48 -13.28
CA GLY A 14 2.31 1.67 -12.46
C GLY A 14 3.56 1.66 -11.59
N ALA A 15 3.92 0.52 -11.04
CA ALA A 15 5.11 0.40 -10.22
C ALA A 15 6.37 0.77 -11.00
N ARG A 16 6.47 0.31 -12.24
CA ARG A 16 7.64 0.64 -13.07
C ARG A 16 7.74 2.13 -13.37
N LEU A 17 6.62 2.76 -13.68
CA LEU A 17 6.61 4.20 -13.96
C LEU A 17 7.03 4.99 -12.73
N ALA A 18 6.51 4.63 -11.58
CA ALA A 18 6.85 5.31 -10.35
C ALA A 18 8.33 5.15 -10.00
N ALA A 19 8.87 3.97 -10.21
CA ALA A 19 10.29 3.72 -9.95
C ALA A 19 11.16 4.60 -10.84
N THR A 20 10.79 4.75 -12.11
CA THR A 20 11.53 5.60 -13.03
C THR A 20 11.55 7.05 -12.57
N ALA A 21 10.42 7.54 -12.13
CA ALA A 21 10.34 8.91 -11.63
C ALA A 21 11.22 9.10 -10.40
N GLY A 22 11.22 8.14 -9.50
CA GLY A 22 12.05 8.20 -8.32
C GLY A 22 13.54 8.21 -8.65
N ALA A 23 13.94 7.42 -9.63
CA ALA A 23 15.34 7.35 -10.04
C ALA A 23 15.85 8.70 -10.53
N ARG A 24 15.04 9.44 -11.26
CA ARG A 24 15.46 10.76 -11.73
C ARG A 24 15.76 11.72 -10.59
N GLN A 25 14.98 11.64 -9.53
CA GLN A 25 15.18 12.51 -8.38
C GLN A 25 16.47 12.17 -7.65
N GLY A 26 16.80 10.92 -7.59
CA GLY A 26 18.01 10.49 -6.89
C GLY A 26 19.29 10.96 -7.50
N GLY A 27 19.27 11.40 -8.75
CA GLY A 27 20.47 11.84 -9.45
C GLY A 27 20.89 13.26 -9.20
N SER A 28 20.25 13.97 -8.31
CA SER A 28 20.43 15.43 -8.20
C SER A 28 21.68 15.90 -7.49
N GLY A 29 22.49 15.04 -6.89
CA GLY A 29 23.74 15.47 -6.29
C GLY A 29 23.88 15.11 -4.82
N PRO A 30 25.00 15.53 -4.18
CA PRO A 30 25.32 15.09 -2.81
C PRO A 30 24.29 15.49 -1.76
N GLY A 31 23.77 16.71 -1.85
CA GLY A 31 22.72 17.15 -0.95
C GLY A 31 21.47 16.33 -1.07
N SER A 32 21.15 15.90 -2.30
CA SER A 32 20.01 15.07 -2.56
C SER A 32 20.12 13.70 -1.90
N ARG A 33 21.32 13.14 -1.86
CA ARG A 33 21.51 11.84 -1.22
C ARG A 33 21.24 11.91 0.27
N SER A 34 21.70 12.96 0.93
CA SER A 34 21.41 13.17 2.34
C SER A 34 19.92 13.31 2.59
N LEU A 35 19.26 14.11 1.74
CA LEU A 35 17.82 14.28 1.84
C LEU A 35 17.07 12.99 1.61
N SER A 36 17.52 12.17 0.66
CA SER A 36 16.90 10.88 0.40
C SER A 36 17.00 9.97 1.61
N ALA A 37 18.15 9.92 2.24
CA ALA A 37 18.34 9.12 3.44
C ALA A 37 17.42 9.60 4.56
N MET A 38 17.32 10.91 4.75
CA MET A 38 16.42 11.48 5.74
C MET A 38 14.96 11.17 5.42
N SER A 39 14.58 11.24 4.14
CA SER A 39 13.23 10.89 3.72
C SER A 39 12.90 9.45 4.06
N SER A 40 13.82 8.53 3.80
CA SER A 40 13.63 7.13 4.16
C SER A 40 13.42 6.99 5.65
N GLN A 41 14.23 7.65 6.44
CA GLN A 41 14.09 7.64 7.90
C GLN A 41 12.76 8.25 8.33
N SER A 42 12.29 9.29 7.66
CA SER A 42 11.03 9.94 8.01
C SER A 42 9.81 9.07 7.76
N HIS A 43 9.95 8.01 6.96
CA HIS A 43 8.85 7.06 6.73
C HIS A 43 8.71 6.05 7.86
N TRP A 44 9.76 5.83 8.64
CA TRP A 44 9.73 4.90 9.75
C TRP A 44 8.83 5.39 10.86
N LEU A 45 8.19 4.43 11.52
CA LEU A 45 7.38 4.71 12.71
C LEU A 45 8.28 4.70 13.94
N THR A 46 8.07 5.65 14.84
CA THR A 46 8.67 5.55 16.16
C THR A 46 8.00 4.42 16.93
N THR A 47 8.59 3.99 18.04
CA THR A 47 7.98 2.92 18.85
C THR A 47 6.59 3.29 19.31
N GLU A 48 6.41 4.53 19.76
CA GLU A 48 5.12 5.02 20.23
C GLU A 48 4.11 5.10 19.09
N GLU A 49 4.53 5.65 17.95
CA GLU A 49 3.67 5.72 16.77
C GLU A 49 3.23 4.33 16.32
N ARG A 50 4.17 3.40 16.30
CA ARG A 50 3.88 2.03 15.89
C ARG A 50 2.82 1.39 16.78
N THR A 51 2.98 1.53 18.08
CA THR A 51 2.00 0.97 19.02
C THR A 51 0.62 1.54 18.77
N GLN A 52 0.53 2.86 18.62
CA GLN A 52 -0.76 3.52 18.43
C GLN A 52 -1.40 3.18 17.10
N VAL A 53 -0.63 3.23 16.01
CA VAL A 53 -1.22 2.94 14.68
C VAL A 53 -1.63 1.49 14.57
N LEU A 54 -0.91 0.56 15.18
CA LEU A 54 -1.31 -0.84 15.12
C LEU A 54 -2.60 -1.08 15.91
N LEU A 55 -2.78 -0.40 17.04
CA LEU A 55 -4.03 -0.47 17.76
C LEU A 55 -5.19 0.04 16.89
N ASP A 56 -5.00 1.19 16.26
CA ASP A 56 -6.02 1.78 15.40
C ASP A 56 -6.35 0.90 14.21
N LEU A 57 -5.33 0.34 13.57
CA LEU A 57 -5.53 -0.52 12.41
C LEU A 57 -6.23 -1.82 12.80
N LYS A 58 -5.86 -2.40 13.93
CA LYS A 58 -6.54 -3.61 14.41
C LYS A 58 -8.00 -3.33 14.71
N ALA A 59 -8.29 -2.18 15.28
CA ALA A 59 -9.68 -1.78 15.53
C ALA A 59 -10.46 -1.62 14.22
N SER A 60 -9.79 -1.29 13.13
CA SER A 60 -10.39 -1.16 11.80
C SER A 60 -10.45 -2.49 11.05
N GLY A 61 -9.92 -3.57 11.61
CA GLY A 61 -10.01 -4.89 10.99
C GLY A 61 -8.74 -5.40 10.35
N TRP A 62 -7.64 -4.65 10.45
CA TRP A 62 -6.35 -5.12 9.94
C TRP A 62 -5.70 -6.05 10.95
N SER A 63 -4.91 -7.01 10.45
CA SER A 63 -4.17 -7.96 11.28
C SER A 63 -2.69 -7.85 10.98
N GLU A 64 -1.86 -8.07 11.99
CA GLU A 64 -0.42 -8.23 11.75
C GLU A 64 -0.14 -9.64 11.26
N LEU A 65 0.77 -9.77 10.30
CA LEU A 65 1.25 -11.08 9.87
C LEU A 65 2.32 -11.57 10.85
N GLY A 66 2.32 -12.89 11.10
CA GLY A 66 3.28 -13.45 12.04
C GLY A 66 4.69 -13.61 11.48
N GLU A 67 4.80 -13.79 10.16
CA GLU A 67 6.08 -14.08 9.51
C GLU A 67 6.75 -12.84 8.93
N ARG A 68 6.00 -11.78 8.77
CA ARG A 68 6.50 -10.54 8.14
C ARG A 68 6.00 -9.36 8.94
N ASP A 69 6.78 -8.28 8.94
CA ASP A 69 6.34 -7.01 9.52
C ASP A 69 5.41 -6.31 8.52
N ALA A 70 4.19 -6.79 8.45
CA ALA A 70 3.19 -6.40 7.46
C ALA A 70 1.79 -6.47 8.07
N ILE A 71 0.84 -5.79 7.44
CA ILE A 71 -0.57 -5.88 7.84
C ILE A 71 -1.40 -6.43 6.72
N TYR A 72 -2.50 -7.09 7.10
CA TYR A 72 -3.36 -7.82 6.19
C TYR A 72 -4.83 -7.54 6.49
N LYS A 73 -5.64 -7.41 5.44
CA LYS A 73 -7.08 -7.30 5.60
C LYS A 73 -7.78 -7.89 4.38
N GLU A 74 -8.91 -8.55 4.62
CA GLU A 74 -9.75 -9.09 3.56
C GLU A 74 -11.02 -8.26 3.47
N PHE A 75 -11.42 -7.94 2.24
CA PHE A 75 -12.62 -7.18 1.95
C PHE A 75 -13.56 -8.04 1.12
N ASN A 76 -14.85 -7.98 1.43
CA ASN A 76 -15.89 -8.67 0.69
C ASN A 76 -16.92 -7.68 0.24
N PHE A 77 -17.21 -7.68 -1.06
CA PHE A 77 -18.16 -6.76 -1.67
C PHE A 77 -19.37 -7.53 -2.17
N LYS A 78 -20.36 -6.84 -2.69
CA LYS A 78 -21.56 -7.49 -3.22
C LYS A 78 -21.30 -8.14 -4.56
N THR A 79 -20.47 -7.52 -5.40
CA THR A 79 -20.25 -7.97 -6.77
C THR A 79 -18.78 -7.83 -7.13
N PHE A 80 -18.37 -8.49 -8.21
CA PHE A 80 -17.04 -8.30 -8.76
C PHE A 80 -16.83 -6.86 -9.21
N ASN A 81 -17.85 -6.25 -9.79
CA ASN A 81 -17.73 -4.87 -10.25
C ASN A 81 -17.39 -3.92 -9.11
N GLN A 82 -18.04 -4.10 -7.96
CA GLN A 82 -17.71 -3.30 -6.78
C GLN A 82 -16.29 -3.57 -6.30
N ALA A 83 -15.88 -4.83 -6.26
CA ALA A 83 -14.53 -5.20 -5.86
C ALA A 83 -13.50 -4.56 -6.80
N PHE A 84 -13.72 -4.66 -8.09
CA PHE A 84 -12.77 -4.15 -9.07
C PHE A 84 -12.74 -2.62 -9.08
N GLY A 85 -13.87 -1.98 -8.90
CA GLY A 85 -13.93 -0.52 -8.76
C GLY A 85 -13.16 -0.05 -7.53
N PHE A 86 -13.31 -0.75 -6.43
CA PHE A 86 -12.54 -0.49 -5.21
C PHE A 86 -11.05 -0.66 -5.50
N MET A 87 -10.65 -1.75 -6.13
CA MET A 87 -9.25 -2.00 -6.47
C MET A 87 -8.69 -0.91 -7.38
N THR A 88 -9.49 -0.46 -8.33
CA THR A 88 -9.07 0.61 -9.24
C THR A 88 -8.75 1.89 -8.47
N ARG A 89 -9.61 2.27 -7.55
CA ARG A 89 -9.38 3.47 -6.74
C ARG A 89 -8.13 3.32 -5.88
N VAL A 90 -7.95 2.16 -5.27
CA VAL A 90 -6.75 1.90 -4.47
C VAL A 90 -5.51 1.92 -5.35
N ALA A 91 -5.59 1.35 -6.55
CA ALA A 91 -4.46 1.34 -7.49
C ALA A 91 -4.02 2.75 -7.86
N LEU A 92 -4.97 3.65 -8.11
CA LEU A 92 -4.63 5.02 -8.45
C LEU A 92 -3.94 5.73 -7.28
N GLN A 93 -4.42 5.50 -6.07
CA GLN A 93 -3.80 6.10 -4.90
C GLN A 93 -2.42 5.49 -4.64
N ALA A 94 -2.28 4.19 -4.79
CA ALA A 94 -1.01 3.49 -4.62
C ALA A 94 0.04 4.03 -5.59
N GLU A 95 -0.38 4.25 -6.83
CA GLU A 95 0.52 4.81 -7.85
C GLU A 95 0.95 6.23 -7.49
N LYS A 96 0.01 7.04 -7.03
CA LYS A 96 0.30 8.40 -6.61
C LYS A 96 1.29 8.46 -5.46
N MET A 97 1.19 7.51 -4.54
CA MET A 97 2.08 7.42 -3.39
C MET A 97 3.40 6.72 -3.70
N ASN A 98 3.51 6.12 -4.87
CA ASN A 98 4.62 5.22 -5.20
C ASN A 98 4.78 4.14 -4.13
N HIS A 99 3.66 3.57 -3.71
CA HIS A 99 3.62 2.55 -2.66
C HIS A 99 2.51 1.57 -2.98
N HIS A 100 2.87 0.34 -3.31
CA HIS A 100 1.96 -0.60 -3.96
C HIS A 100 1.63 -1.78 -3.03
N PRO A 101 0.36 -2.18 -2.97
CA PRO A 101 -0.03 -3.31 -2.14
C PRO A 101 0.32 -4.64 -2.80
N GLU A 102 0.42 -5.68 -1.98
CA GLU A 102 0.35 -7.05 -2.45
C GLU A 102 -1.12 -7.45 -2.29
N TRP A 103 -1.74 -7.92 -3.35
CA TRP A 103 -3.14 -8.26 -3.22
C TRP A 103 -3.55 -9.41 -4.12
N PHE A 104 -4.66 -10.01 -3.74
CA PHE A 104 -5.26 -11.11 -4.49
C PHE A 104 -6.76 -10.89 -4.53
N ASN A 105 -7.33 -11.05 -5.71
CA ASN A 105 -8.76 -10.88 -5.91
C ASN A 105 -9.35 -12.13 -6.55
N VAL A 106 -10.47 -12.57 -6.00
CA VAL A 106 -11.31 -13.57 -6.66
C VAL A 106 -12.76 -13.12 -6.47
N TYR A 107 -13.43 -12.91 -7.57
CA TYR A 107 -14.82 -12.44 -7.62
C TYR A 107 -15.03 -11.20 -6.74
N ASN A 108 -15.77 -11.31 -5.65
CA ASN A 108 -16.09 -10.17 -4.79
C ASN A 108 -15.16 -10.03 -3.58
N LYS A 109 -14.13 -10.83 -3.51
CA LYS A 109 -13.19 -10.85 -2.39
C LYS A 109 -11.86 -10.24 -2.80
N VAL A 110 -11.31 -9.37 -1.94
CA VAL A 110 -10.01 -8.75 -2.16
C VAL A 110 -9.19 -8.92 -0.88
N GLN A 111 -8.05 -9.56 -1.00
CA GLN A 111 -7.11 -9.74 0.12
C GLN A 111 -5.93 -8.82 -0.10
N ILE A 112 -5.60 -7.99 0.89
CA ILE A 112 -4.57 -6.98 0.76
C ILE A 112 -3.54 -7.13 1.86
N THR A 113 -2.27 -7.16 1.47
CA THR A 113 -1.14 -7.11 2.39
C THR A 113 -0.36 -5.84 2.12
N LEU A 114 -0.03 -5.11 3.16
CA LEU A 114 0.75 -3.88 3.06
C LEU A 114 2.07 -4.04 3.80
N ILE A 115 3.13 -3.71 3.10
CA ILE A 115 4.48 -3.69 3.64
C ILE A 115 5.30 -2.72 2.79
N SER A 116 6.28 -2.09 3.39
CA SER A 116 7.21 -1.26 2.63
C SER A 116 8.40 -2.11 2.24
N HIS A 117 8.42 -2.53 0.97
CA HIS A 117 9.40 -3.49 0.47
C HIS A 117 10.84 -2.97 0.58
N ASP A 118 11.03 -1.68 0.37
CA ASP A 118 12.34 -1.05 0.46
C ASP A 118 12.89 -1.00 1.89
N CYS A 119 12.00 -1.09 2.87
CA CYS A 119 12.38 -1.03 4.29
C CYS A 119 12.28 -2.40 4.97
N GLY A 120 11.62 -3.36 4.33
CA GLY A 120 11.39 -4.68 4.89
C GLY A 120 10.42 -4.69 6.06
N GLY A 121 9.56 -3.70 6.19
CA GLY A 121 8.61 -3.63 7.29
C GLY A 121 7.61 -2.50 7.14
N LEU A 122 6.84 -2.27 8.18
CA LEU A 122 5.80 -1.25 8.19
C LEU A 122 6.37 0.15 8.35
N THR A 123 5.84 1.06 7.56
CA THR A 123 6.18 2.47 7.61
C THR A 123 4.92 3.32 7.58
N LYS A 124 5.10 4.64 7.67
CA LYS A 124 3.97 5.59 7.57
C LYS A 124 3.22 5.46 6.26
N ARG A 125 3.89 5.02 5.20
CA ARG A 125 3.24 4.83 3.90
C ARG A 125 2.18 3.74 3.97
N ASP A 126 2.47 2.66 4.67
CA ASP A 126 1.50 1.57 4.85
C ASP A 126 0.28 2.04 5.62
N VAL A 127 0.49 2.82 6.67
CA VAL A 127 -0.60 3.36 7.48
C VAL A 127 -1.49 4.27 6.63
N LYS A 128 -0.88 5.16 5.86
CA LYS A 128 -1.61 6.06 4.98
C LYS A 128 -2.45 5.31 3.95
N LEU A 129 -1.85 4.32 3.33
CA LEU A 129 -2.55 3.54 2.31
C LEU A 129 -3.67 2.71 2.94
N ALA A 130 -3.44 2.13 4.12
CA ALA A 130 -4.47 1.39 4.83
C ALA A 130 -5.69 2.26 5.15
N GLN A 131 -5.44 3.49 5.58
CA GLN A 131 -6.52 4.43 5.87
C GLN A 131 -7.31 4.78 4.61
N PHE A 132 -6.63 4.99 3.51
CA PHE A 132 -7.31 5.24 2.24
C PHE A 132 -8.12 4.03 1.78
N ILE A 133 -7.55 2.84 1.92
CA ILE A 133 -8.21 1.59 1.55
C ILE A 133 -9.53 1.44 2.33
N ASP A 134 -9.49 1.70 3.62
CA ASP A 134 -10.70 1.60 4.45
C ASP A 134 -11.76 2.59 4.01
N LYS A 135 -11.37 3.82 3.70
CA LYS A 135 -12.31 4.83 3.20
C LYS A 135 -12.90 4.43 1.85
N ALA A 136 -12.08 3.92 0.97
CA ALA A 136 -12.55 3.49 -0.35
C ALA A 136 -13.54 2.33 -0.23
N ALA A 137 -13.25 1.37 0.66
CA ALA A 137 -14.16 0.25 0.90
C ALA A 137 -15.48 0.72 1.49
N ALA A 138 -15.45 1.66 2.41
CA ALA A 138 -16.66 2.16 3.06
C ALA A 138 -17.58 2.93 2.11
N SER A 139 -17.04 3.43 0.99
CA SER A 139 -17.82 4.23 0.04
C SER A 139 -18.49 3.38 -1.05
N VAL A 140 -18.35 2.08 -1.00
CA VAL A 140 -18.91 1.17 -2.01
C VAL A 140 -20.21 0.53 -1.55
#